data_1c0783a01f5a2d135353410ec7e47489
#
_entry.id   1c0783a01f5a2d135353410ec7e47489
#
_cell.length_a   1.000
_cell.length_b   1.000
_cell.length_c   1.000
_cell.angle_alpha   90.00
_cell.angle_beta   90.00
_cell.angle_gamma   90.00
#
_symmetry.space_group_name_H-M   'P 1'
#
loop_
_entity.id
_entity.type
_entity.pdbx_description
1 polymer ?
#
loop_
_entity_poly.entity_id
_entity_poly.type
_entity_poly.pdbx_seq_one_letter_code
_entity_poly.pdbx_strand_id
1 'polypeptide(L)' 'MKILVTGAAGFIGFHISRRLLEDGHKVIGLDNVNDYYDVSLKRDRLKILQEFGQFSFYENK' A
#
# COMPACT_ATOMS: atom_id res chain seq x y z
N MET A 1 9.67 5.85 -11.84
CA MET A 1 9.58 6.96 -10.86
C MET A 1 9.28 6.37 -9.49
N LYS A 2 9.81 6.97 -8.44
CA LYS A 2 9.54 6.54 -7.07
C LYS A 2 8.45 7.43 -6.48
N ILE A 3 7.35 6.83 -6.00
CA ILE A 3 6.18 7.59 -5.56
C ILE A 3 5.81 7.17 -4.15
N LEU A 4 5.57 8.15 -3.29
CA LEU A 4 5.12 7.91 -1.91
C LEU A 4 3.60 7.98 -1.87
N VAL A 5 2.97 6.95 -1.29
CA VAL A 5 1.52 6.91 -1.13
C VAL A 5 1.21 6.76 0.35
N THR A 6 0.55 7.74 0.94
CA THR A 6 0.05 7.65 2.31
C THR A 6 -1.30 6.96 2.31
N GLY A 7 -1.61 6.21 3.37
CA GLY A 7 -2.84 5.45 3.44
C GLY A 7 -2.87 4.29 2.47
N ALA A 8 -1.72 3.67 2.21
CA ALA A 8 -1.59 2.64 1.17
C ALA A 8 -2.45 1.40 1.44
N ALA A 9 -2.76 1.11 2.70
CA ALA A 9 -3.62 -0.03 3.04
C ALA A 9 -5.10 0.34 3.02
N GLY A 10 -5.45 1.61 2.86
CA GLY A 10 -6.83 2.05 2.72
C GLY A 10 -7.35 1.79 1.31
N PHE A 11 -8.66 1.96 1.13
CA PHE A 11 -9.29 1.62 -0.15
C PHE A 11 -8.69 2.42 -1.32
N ILE A 12 -8.66 3.74 -1.20
CA ILE A 12 -8.17 4.59 -2.29
C ILE A 12 -6.66 4.43 -2.47
N GLY A 13 -5.91 4.46 -1.37
CA GLY A 13 -4.45 4.33 -1.43
C GLY A 13 -4.01 3.00 -2.03
N PHE A 14 -4.72 1.93 -1.71
CA PHE A 14 -4.45 0.62 -2.27
C PHE A 14 -4.61 0.62 -3.80
N HIS A 15 -5.72 1.15 -4.30
CA HIS A 15 -5.96 1.16 -5.73
C HIS A 15 -4.98 2.04 -6.49
N ILE A 16 -4.62 3.18 -5.91
CA ILE A 16 -3.62 4.06 -6.51
C ILE A 16 -2.26 3.37 -6.56
N SER A 17 -1.85 2.76 -5.45
CA SER A 17 -0.57 2.06 -5.38
C SER A 17 -0.50 0.93 -6.38
N ARG A 18 -1.57 0.15 -6.48
CA ARG A 18 -1.62 -0.97 -7.41
C ARG A 18 -1.47 -0.50 -8.85
N ARG A 19 -2.18 0.58 -9.22
CA ARG A 19 -2.10 1.11 -10.58
C ARG A 19 -0.69 1.60 -10.90
N LEU A 20 -0.06 2.29 -9.96
CA LEU A 20 1.30 2.78 -10.16
C LEU A 20 2.28 1.63 -10.32
N LEU A 21 2.12 0.57 -9.53
CA LEU A 21 2.97 -0.60 -9.65
C LEU A 21 2.76 -1.32 -10.97
N GLU A 22 1.52 -1.42 -11.44
CA GLU A 22 1.22 -2.01 -12.74
C GLU A 22 1.84 -1.22 -13.87
N ASP A 23 1.99 0.09 -13.70
CA ASP A 23 2.62 0.96 -14.69
C ASP A 23 4.16 0.95 -14.60
N GLY A 24 4.73 0.18 -13.68
CA GLY A 24 6.18 0.03 -13.58
C GLY A 24 6.88 1.00 -12.64
N HIS A 25 6.13 1.77 -11.86
CA HIS A 25 6.73 2.69 -10.90
C HIS A 25 7.10 1.98 -9.61
N LYS A 26 8.03 2.58 -8.86
CA LYS A 26 8.33 2.14 -7.51
C LYS A 26 7.41 2.89 -6.55
N VAL A 27 6.79 2.17 -5.62
CA VAL A 27 5.85 2.77 -4.68
C VAL A 27 6.34 2.53 -3.25
N ILE A 28 6.38 3.61 -2.46
CA ILE A 28 6.62 3.54 -1.02
C ILE A 28 5.29 3.82 -0.34
N GLY A 29 4.74 2.82 0.34
CA GLY A 29 3.46 2.95 1.02
C GLY A 29 3.63 3.24 2.50
N LEU A 30 2.84 4.17 3.01
CA LEU A 30 2.75 4.46 4.45
C LEU A 30 1.32 4.25 4.90
N ASP A 31 1.14 3.56 6.04
CA ASP A 31 -0.16 3.39 6.66
C ASP A 31 0.03 3.03 8.12
N ASN A 32 -0.89 3.46 8.97
CA ASN A 32 -0.79 3.12 10.39
C ASN A 32 -1.46 1.79 10.73
N VAL A 33 -2.22 1.21 9.82
CA VAL A 33 -2.88 -0.10 9.98
C VAL A 33 -3.54 -0.20 11.35
N ASN A 34 -4.36 0.79 11.69
CA ASN A 34 -4.98 0.87 13.02
C ASN A 34 -6.25 0.00 13.10
N ASP A 35 -6.83 -0.08 14.31
CA ASP A 35 -7.94 -0.98 14.58
C ASP A 35 -9.32 -0.40 14.28
N TYR A 36 -9.41 0.78 13.69
CA TYR A 36 -10.70 1.38 13.37
C TYR A 36 -11.46 0.60 12.31
N TYR A 37 -10.75 -0.09 11.46
CA TYR A 37 -11.33 -0.89 10.40
C TYR A 37 -10.84 -2.31 10.54
N ASP A 38 -11.28 -3.16 9.64
CA ASP A 38 -10.85 -4.55 9.60
C ASP A 38 -9.35 -4.59 9.23
N VAL A 39 -8.53 -4.87 10.24
CA VAL A 39 -7.08 -4.95 10.06
C VAL A 39 -6.71 -6.08 9.09
N SER A 40 -7.48 -7.18 9.11
CA SER A 40 -7.24 -8.28 8.18
C SER A 40 -7.37 -7.82 6.74
N LEU A 41 -8.37 -6.99 6.44
CA LEU A 41 -8.57 -6.47 5.10
C LEU A 41 -7.38 -5.61 4.67
N LYS A 42 -6.89 -4.76 5.57
CA LYS A 42 -5.74 -3.92 5.26
C LYS A 42 -4.49 -4.75 5.00
N ARG A 43 -4.27 -5.78 5.80
CA ARG A 43 -3.11 -6.65 5.62
C ARG A 43 -3.21 -7.47 4.34
N ASP A 44 -4.41 -7.87 3.95
CA ASP A 44 -4.61 -8.55 2.66
C ASP A 44 -4.27 -7.64 1.50
N ARG A 45 -4.67 -6.37 1.58
CA ARG A 45 -4.33 -5.40 0.55
C ARG A 45 -2.82 -5.19 0.44
N LEU A 46 -2.14 -5.08 1.58
CA LEU A 46 -0.69 -4.94 1.60
C LEU A 46 0.01 -6.15 1.01
N LYS A 47 -0.53 -7.34 1.29
CA LYS A 47 0.03 -8.57 0.74
C LYS A 47 -0.03 -8.58 -0.79
N ILE A 48 -1.14 -8.12 -1.35
CA ILE A 48 -1.27 -8.01 -2.80
C ILE A 48 -0.24 -7.04 -3.36
N LEU A 49 -0.07 -5.88 -2.73
CA LEU A 49 0.90 -4.90 -3.19
C LEU A 49 2.33 -5.43 -3.07
N GLN A 50 2.62 -6.19 -2.02
CA GLN A 50 3.96 -6.72 -1.80
C GLN A 50 4.35 -7.80 -2.82
N GLU A 51 3.40 -8.34 -3.55
CA GLU A 51 3.70 -9.25 -4.64
C GLU A 51 4.38 -8.54 -5.81
N PHE A 52 4.22 -7.22 -5.90
CA PHE A 52 4.98 -6.42 -6.87
C PHE A 52 6.37 -6.17 -6.28
N GLY A 53 7.41 -6.48 -7.03
CA GLY A 53 8.79 -6.35 -6.55
C GLY A 53 9.22 -4.92 -6.26
N GLN A 54 8.46 -3.92 -6.67
CA GLN A 54 8.81 -2.51 -6.52
C GLN A 54 8.01 -1.80 -5.45
N PHE A 55 7.36 -2.55 -4.55
CA PHE A 55 6.60 -1.96 -3.45
C PHE A 55 7.37 -2.11 -2.13
N SER A 56 7.47 -1.00 -1.40
CA SER A 56 8.04 -0.98 -0.05
C SER A 56 7.00 -0.41 0.90
N PHE A 57 6.83 -1.03 2.05
CA PHE A 57 5.82 -0.60 3.00
C PHE A 57 6.46 -0.25 4.34
N TYR A 58 6.02 0.90 4.89
CA TYR A 58 6.42 1.33 6.23
C TYR A 58 5.16 1.56 7.05
N GLU A 59 5.07 0.87 8.17
CA GLU A 59 3.94 1.05 9.07
C GLU A 59 4.21 2.27 9.94
N ASN A 60 3.29 3.23 9.89
CA ASN A 60 3.40 4.47 10.65
C ASN A 60 2.38 4.43 11.79
N LYS A 61 2.86 4.42 13.02
CA LYS A 61 1.98 4.38 14.20
C LYS A 61 1.71 5.76 14.75
#